data_31a960b2634a0a20354dc8c027f47aef
#
_entry.id   31a960b2634a0a20354dc8c027f47aef
#
_cell.length_a   1.000
_cell.length_b   1.000
_cell.length_c   1.000
_cell.angle_alpha   90.00
_cell.angle_beta   90.00
_cell.angle_gamma   90.00
#
_symmetry.space_group_name_H-M   'P 1'
#
loop_
_entity.id
_entity.type
_entity.pdbx_description
1 polymer ?
#
loop_
_entity_poly.entity_id
_entity_poly.type
_entity_poly.pdbx_seq_one_letter_code
_entity_poly.pdbx_strand_id
1 'polypeptide(L)'
;MTVNMDISKETNDAGFAELKLLVSNWYDKHISINMLKVLYRDHIKDTFALHESSKTIQLIDMLISSGNLSPNKLTLLYDTIKATEQFGLEQEIHTQLPSFKISKSIRDSVITKFTPHRQRLVNLGMALTPSDVQKISELYDVKHTDSWSLIMDIEHNMVICEENMDTFIEKLKKLKLHQAVKALTEDIPKPPSNSGQAS
;
A
#
# COMPACT_ATOMS: atom_id res chain seq x y z
N MET A 1 38.59 20.10 -9.40
CA MET A 1 37.19 20.53 -9.25
C MET A 1 36.27 19.30 -9.20
N THR A 2 36.38 18.42 -8.22
CA THR A 2 35.63 17.15 -8.19
C THR A 2 35.15 16.75 -6.77
N VAL A 3 35.07 17.71 -5.82
CA VAL A 3 34.75 17.41 -4.42
C VAL A 3 33.26 17.68 -4.10
N ASN A 4 32.53 18.45 -4.91
CA ASN A 4 31.15 18.84 -4.58
C ASN A 4 30.06 17.83 -4.99
N MET A 5 30.37 16.81 -5.81
CA MET A 5 29.38 15.80 -6.20
C MET A 5 29.22 14.66 -5.18
N ASP A 6 30.26 14.36 -4.42
CA ASP A 6 30.24 13.25 -3.46
C ASP A 6 29.48 13.62 -2.16
N ILE A 7 29.66 14.84 -1.67
CA ILE A 7 29.02 15.29 -0.41
C ILE A 7 27.48 15.34 -0.55
N SER A 8 26.96 15.79 -1.69
CA SER A 8 25.50 15.85 -1.92
C SER A 8 24.88 14.46 -2.08
N LYS A 9 25.60 13.48 -2.58
CA LYS A 9 25.15 12.10 -2.72
C LYS A 9 25.16 11.38 -1.37
N GLU A 10 26.21 11.52 -0.59
CA GLU A 10 26.32 10.95 0.75
C GLU A 10 25.26 11.52 1.72
N THR A 11 24.97 12.82 1.67
CA THR A 11 23.93 13.45 2.49
C THR A 11 22.52 13.00 2.08
N ASN A 12 22.29 12.74 0.79
CA ASN A 12 21.00 12.22 0.31
C ASN A 12 20.80 10.75 0.71
N ASP A 13 21.86 9.95 0.65
CA ASP A 13 21.82 8.53 1.05
C ASP A 13 21.63 8.36 2.57
N ALA A 14 22.29 9.19 3.39
CA ALA A 14 22.10 9.20 4.84
C ALA A 14 20.68 9.61 5.23
N GLY A 15 20.15 10.69 4.65
CA GLY A 15 18.78 11.13 4.88
C GLY A 15 17.75 10.09 4.45
N PHE A 16 18.00 9.36 3.34
CA PHE A 16 17.11 8.28 2.90
C PHE A 16 17.13 7.08 3.85
N ALA A 17 18.28 6.75 4.46
CA ALA A 17 18.36 5.71 5.48
C ALA A 17 17.54 6.08 6.72
N GLU A 18 17.59 7.34 7.16
CA GLU A 18 16.77 7.85 8.25
C GLU A 18 15.26 7.82 7.91
N LEU A 19 14.88 8.24 6.71
CA LEU A 19 13.51 8.16 6.23
C LEU A 19 12.99 6.71 6.24
N LYS A 20 13.80 5.77 5.77
CA LYS A 20 13.47 4.33 5.76
C LYS A 20 13.20 3.81 7.18
N LEU A 21 14.03 4.19 8.15
CA LEU A 21 13.84 3.79 9.55
C LEU A 21 12.60 4.43 10.17
N LEU A 22 12.39 5.73 9.94
CA LEU A 22 11.22 6.46 10.43
C LEU A 22 9.92 5.81 9.92
N VAL A 23 9.83 5.57 8.61
CA VAL A 23 8.68 4.94 7.96
C VAL A 23 8.46 3.53 8.51
N SER A 24 9.51 2.72 8.59
CA SER A 24 9.41 1.34 9.09
C SER A 24 8.90 1.29 10.52
N ASN A 25 9.45 2.11 11.40
CA ASN A 25 9.04 2.18 12.80
C ASN A 25 7.59 2.66 12.95
N TRP A 26 7.18 3.63 12.11
CA TRP A 26 5.80 4.11 12.11
C TRP A 26 4.82 2.98 11.77
N TYR A 27 5.05 2.30 10.65
CA TYR A 27 4.16 1.23 10.19
C TYR A 27 4.16 0.04 11.14
N ASP A 28 5.31 -0.41 11.63
CA ASP A 28 5.41 -1.51 12.60
C ASP A 28 4.64 -1.22 13.91
N LYS A 29 4.48 0.06 14.26
CA LYS A 29 3.78 0.50 15.47
C LYS A 29 2.27 0.68 15.27
N HIS A 30 1.82 1.12 14.08
CA HIS A 30 0.46 1.64 13.92
C HIS A 30 -0.45 0.75 13.09
N ILE A 31 0.08 -0.13 12.23
CA ILE A 31 -0.74 -0.99 11.38
C ILE A 31 -0.19 -2.41 11.31
N SER A 32 -1.04 -3.33 10.82
CA SER A 32 -0.60 -4.69 10.51
C SER A 32 0.30 -4.71 9.27
N ILE A 33 1.43 -5.42 9.35
CA ILE A 33 2.31 -5.64 8.19
C ILE A 33 1.56 -6.32 7.03
N ASN A 34 0.54 -7.12 7.32
CA ASN A 34 -0.25 -7.79 6.30
C ASN A 34 -1.02 -6.81 5.40
N MET A 35 -1.39 -5.62 5.91
CA MET A 35 -1.92 -4.54 5.09
C MET A 35 -0.92 -4.09 4.01
N LEU A 36 0.34 -3.92 4.38
CA LEU A 36 1.40 -3.57 3.44
C LEU A 36 1.69 -4.72 2.45
N LYS A 37 1.61 -5.97 2.90
CA LYS A 37 1.76 -7.13 2.01
C LYS A 37 0.67 -7.17 0.93
N VAL A 38 -0.58 -6.90 1.31
CA VAL A 38 -1.68 -6.74 0.34
C VAL A 38 -1.37 -5.60 -0.63
N LEU A 39 -0.94 -4.45 -0.13
CA LEU A 39 -0.68 -3.26 -0.94
C LEU A 39 0.48 -3.45 -1.93
N TYR A 40 1.58 -4.09 -1.49
CA TYR A 40 2.82 -4.21 -2.28
C TYR A 40 2.91 -5.45 -3.16
N ARG A 41 1.88 -6.31 -3.18
CA ARG A 41 1.91 -7.57 -3.92
C ARG A 41 2.30 -7.41 -5.40
N ASP A 42 1.86 -6.34 -6.05
CA ASP A 42 2.16 -6.09 -7.46
C ASP A 42 3.57 -5.52 -7.69
N HIS A 43 4.21 -5.00 -6.64
CA HIS A 43 5.56 -4.39 -6.68
C HIS A 43 6.66 -5.35 -6.24
N ILE A 44 6.34 -6.37 -5.46
CA ILE A 44 7.28 -7.37 -4.95
C ILE A 44 6.99 -8.70 -5.63
N LYS A 45 7.87 -9.07 -6.57
CA LYS A 45 7.70 -10.30 -7.38
C LYS A 45 7.97 -11.58 -6.59
N ASP A 46 8.86 -11.52 -5.61
CA ASP A 46 9.12 -12.64 -4.71
C ASP A 46 7.99 -12.75 -3.67
N THR A 47 6.96 -13.49 -4.04
CA THR A 47 5.77 -13.69 -3.18
C THR A 47 6.11 -14.47 -1.91
N PHE A 48 7.08 -15.36 -1.94
CA PHE A 48 7.53 -16.09 -0.75
C PHE A 48 8.17 -15.12 0.25
N ALA A 49 9.17 -14.32 -0.19
CA ALA A 49 9.80 -13.32 0.67
C ALA A 49 8.80 -12.29 1.20
N LEU A 50 7.81 -11.88 0.37
CA LEU A 50 6.73 -11.01 0.79
C LEU A 50 5.92 -11.62 1.95
N HIS A 51 5.52 -12.89 1.85
CA HIS A 51 4.75 -13.58 2.88
C HIS A 51 5.54 -13.81 4.17
N GLU A 52 6.82 -14.17 4.07
CA GLU A 52 7.70 -14.43 5.22
C GLU A 52 8.15 -13.15 5.95
N SER A 53 7.96 -11.98 5.35
CA SER A 53 8.35 -10.71 5.98
C SER A 53 7.55 -10.48 7.26
N SER A 54 8.27 -10.14 8.34
CA SER A 54 7.71 -9.87 9.66
C SER A 54 7.87 -8.40 10.10
N LYS A 55 8.63 -7.61 9.34
CA LYS A 55 8.95 -6.21 9.61
C LYS A 55 8.83 -5.35 8.35
N THR A 56 8.31 -4.14 8.51
CA THR A 56 8.16 -3.18 7.40
C THR A 56 9.48 -2.88 6.70
N ILE A 57 10.60 -2.85 7.43
CA ILE A 57 11.92 -2.60 6.84
C ILE A 57 12.27 -3.62 5.76
N GLN A 58 11.87 -4.88 5.90
CA GLN A 58 12.12 -5.94 4.92
C GLN A 58 11.35 -5.68 3.63
N LEU A 59 10.09 -5.22 3.74
CA LEU A 59 9.29 -4.84 2.57
C LEU A 59 9.90 -3.64 1.84
N ILE A 60 10.35 -2.63 2.59
CA ILE A 60 11.01 -1.44 2.02
C ILE A 60 12.31 -1.84 1.31
N ASP A 61 13.11 -2.74 1.88
CA ASP A 61 14.35 -3.21 1.25
C ASP A 61 14.05 -3.98 -0.06
N MET A 62 12.98 -4.76 -0.13
CA MET A 62 12.54 -5.39 -1.38
C MET A 62 12.09 -4.37 -2.43
N LEU A 63 11.39 -3.31 -2.03
CA LEU A 63 10.99 -2.23 -2.94
C LEU A 63 12.19 -1.46 -3.48
N ILE A 64 13.21 -1.26 -2.66
CA ILE A 64 14.48 -0.64 -3.07
C ILE A 64 15.21 -1.56 -4.06
N SER A 65 15.36 -2.83 -3.71
CA SER A 65 16.06 -3.82 -4.55
C SER A 65 15.39 -4.01 -5.92
N SER A 66 14.06 -3.88 -5.98
CA SER A 66 13.29 -3.93 -7.23
C SER A 66 13.26 -2.61 -8.01
N GLY A 67 13.91 -1.54 -7.50
CA GLY A 67 13.94 -0.22 -8.13
C GLY A 67 12.60 0.55 -8.06
N ASN A 68 11.68 0.12 -7.22
CA ASN A 68 10.40 0.78 -6.99
C ASN A 68 10.50 1.96 -6.04
N LEU A 69 11.51 1.97 -5.16
CA LEU A 69 11.78 3.02 -4.18
C LEU A 69 13.25 3.40 -4.20
N SER A 70 13.56 4.70 -4.12
CA SER A 70 14.92 5.24 -4.01
C SER A 70 14.88 6.66 -3.48
N PRO A 71 16.02 7.28 -3.09
CA PRO A 71 16.08 8.68 -2.64
C PRO A 71 15.41 9.68 -3.59
N ASN A 72 15.47 9.40 -4.89
CA ASN A 72 14.90 10.25 -5.95
C ASN A 72 13.54 9.75 -6.47
N LYS A 73 12.98 8.68 -5.91
CA LYS A 73 11.75 8.04 -6.36
C LYS A 73 10.87 7.67 -5.16
N LEU A 74 10.25 8.69 -4.55
CA LEU A 74 9.47 8.55 -3.32
C LEU A 74 7.96 8.46 -3.54
N THR A 75 7.47 8.55 -4.79
CA THR A 75 6.03 8.54 -5.10
C THR A 75 5.32 7.30 -4.53
N LEU A 76 5.95 6.11 -4.62
CA LEU A 76 5.36 4.90 -4.06
C LEU A 76 5.16 5.01 -2.53
N LEU A 77 6.11 5.62 -1.83
CA LEU A 77 5.98 5.86 -0.39
C LEU A 77 4.81 6.82 -0.08
N TYR A 78 4.69 7.91 -0.83
CA TYR A 78 3.60 8.88 -0.62
C TYR A 78 2.24 8.27 -0.96
N ASP A 79 2.16 7.51 -2.04
CA ASP A 79 0.95 6.76 -2.39
C ASP A 79 0.60 5.70 -1.32
N THR A 80 1.61 5.09 -0.66
CA THR A 80 1.40 4.18 0.48
C THR A 80 0.78 4.91 1.66
N ILE A 81 1.33 6.06 2.05
CA ILE A 81 0.80 6.88 3.16
C ILE A 81 -0.67 7.23 2.89
N LYS A 82 -0.99 7.61 1.64
CA LYS A 82 -2.36 7.93 1.25
C LYS A 82 -3.27 6.70 1.25
N ALA A 83 -2.86 5.61 0.62
CA ALA A 83 -3.65 4.38 0.52
C ALA A 83 -3.96 3.76 1.89
N THR A 84 -3.05 3.92 2.85
CA THR A 84 -3.19 3.43 4.22
C THR A 84 -3.74 4.47 5.20
N GLU A 85 -4.05 5.68 4.73
CA GLU A 85 -4.54 6.82 5.52
C GLU A 85 -3.62 7.23 6.69
N GLN A 86 -2.30 6.92 6.60
CA GLN A 86 -1.33 7.21 7.65
C GLN A 86 -0.79 8.64 7.58
N PHE A 87 -1.68 9.63 7.53
CA PHE A 87 -1.31 11.05 7.37
C PHE A 87 -0.49 11.63 8.54
N GLY A 88 -0.52 11.00 9.72
CA GLY A 88 0.37 11.36 10.82
C GLY A 88 1.85 11.14 10.48
N LEU A 89 2.17 10.16 9.61
CA LEU A 89 3.53 9.93 9.13
C LEU A 89 4.04 11.09 8.25
N GLU A 90 3.18 11.72 7.45
CA GLU A 90 3.54 12.92 6.68
C GLU A 90 4.04 14.03 7.63
N GLN A 91 3.33 14.24 8.75
CA GLN A 91 3.70 15.23 9.75
C GLN A 91 5.04 14.88 10.44
N GLU A 92 5.27 13.61 10.75
CA GLU A 92 6.53 13.14 11.34
C GLU A 92 7.71 13.34 10.37
N ILE A 93 7.54 13.03 9.08
CA ILE A 93 8.56 13.27 8.06
C ILE A 93 8.91 14.76 8.00
N HIS A 94 7.91 15.63 7.96
CA HIS A 94 8.15 17.08 7.96
C HIS A 94 8.91 17.58 9.18
N THR A 95 8.63 17.01 10.35
CA THR A 95 9.22 17.44 11.61
C THR A 95 10.66 16.92 11.78
N GLN A 96 10.88 15.64 11.49
CA GLN A 96 12.17 14.97 11.75
C GLN A 96 13.13 15.07 10.58
N LEU A 97 12.63 15.15 9.35
CA LEU A 97 13.41 15.13 8.12
C LEU A 97 13.03 16.28 7.18
N PRO A 98 13.26 17.53 7.56
CA PRO A 98 12.82 18.70 6.79
C PRO A 98 13.50 18.83 5.41
N SER A 99 14.55 18.06 5.14
CA SER A 99 15.18 17.95 3.82
C SER A 99 14.27 17.25 2.79
N PHE A 100 13.36 16.37 3.23
CA PHE A 100 12.37 15.74 2.37
C PHE A 100 11.15 16.65 2.20
N LYS A 101 11.20 17.53 1.21
CA LYS A 101 10.09 18.43 0.89
C LYS A 101 8.98 17.66 0.15
N ILE A 102 7.87 17.48 0.82
CA ILE A 102 6.63 17.03 0.20
C ILE A 102 5.97 18.27 -0.40
N SER A 103 5.98 18.40 -1.73
CA SER A 103 5.57 19.62 -2.45
C SER A 103 4.05 19.89 -2.40
N LYS A 104 3.25 18.86 -2.14
CA LYS A 104 1.79 18.93 -1.95
C LYS A 104 1.41 18.01 -0.81
N SER A 105 0.33 18.36 -0.07
CA SER A 105 -0.24 17.44 0.91
C SER A 105 -0.52 16.08 0.26
N ILE A 106 -0.04 15.03 0.90
CA ILE A 106 -0.29 13.66 0.45
C ILE A 106 -1.79 13.38 0.42
N ARG A 107 -2.55 13.97 1.35
CA ARG A 107 -4.02 13.86 1.40
C ARG A 107 -4.70 14.31 0.11
N ASP A 108 -4.20 15.37 -0.52
CA ASP A 108 -4.79 15.97 -1.72
C ASP A 108 -4.22 15.42 -3.03
N SER A 109 -3.21 14.54 -2.94
CA SER A 109 -2.62 13.89 -4.11
C SER A 109 -3.53 12.81 -4.69
N VAL A 110 -3.27 12.37 -5.93
CA VAL A 110 -3.91 11.19 -6.54
C VAL A 110 -2.93 10.03 -6.49
N ILE A 111 -3.40 8.84 -6.09
CA ILE A 111 -2.59 7.62 -6.09
C ILE A 111 -2.30 7.19 -7.53
N THR A 112 -1.03 6.99 -7.84
CA THR A 112 -0.57 6.65 -9.21
C THR A 112 0.17 5.32 -9.28
N LYS A 113 0.69 4.82 -8.16
CA LYS A 113 1.52 3.61 -8.10
C LYS A 113 0.74 2.34 -7.77
N PHE A 114 -0.51 2.46 -7.34
CA PHE A 114 -1.37 1.33 -7.07
C PHE A 114 -2.55 1.31 -8.03
N THR A 115 -2.86 0.12 -8.58
CA THR A 115 -4.02 -0.07 -9.43
C THR A 115 -5.33 0.21 -8.66
N PRO A 116 -6.43 0.59 -9.33
CA PRO A 116 -7.72 0.70 -8.68
C PRO A 116 -8.15 -0.58 -7.95
N HIS A 117 -7.84 -1.75 -8.53
CA HIS A 117 -8.08 -3.04 -7.88
C HIS A 117 -7.35 -3.12 -6.53
N ARG A 118 -6.02 -2.82 -6.50
CA ARG A 118 -5.23 -2.87 -5.27
C ARG A 118 -5.74 -1.90 -4.21
N GLN A 119 -6.13 -0.70 -4.59
CA GLN A 119 -6.72 0.29 -3.69
C GLN A 119 -8.05 -0.22 -3.10
N ARG A 120 -8.91 -0.85 -3.91
CA ARG A 120 -10.17 -1.45 -3.45
C ARG A 120 -9.94 -2.59 -2.45
N LEU A 121 -8.91 -3.42 -2.64
CA LEU A 121 -8.57 -4.48 -1.68
C LEU A 121 -8.12 -3.91 -0.32
N VAL A 122 -7.37 -2.82 -0.33
CA VAL A 122 -6.99 -2.12 0.92
C VAL A 122 -8.24 -1.50 1.58
N ASN A 123 -9.09 -0.83 0.81
CA ASN A 123 -10.36 -0.29 1.32
C ASN A 123 -11.26 -1.40 1.90
N LEU A 124 -11.34 -2.56 1.24
CA LEU A 124 -12.04 -3.73 1.75
C LEU A 124 -11.48 -4.18 3.11
N GLY A 125 -10.16 -4.34 3.20
CA GLY A 125 -9.52 -4.77 4.45
C GLY A 125 -9.75 -3.82 5.63
N MET A 126 -9.79 -2.52 5.36
CA MET A 126 -10.13 -1.49 6.36
C MET A 126 -11.62 -1.49 6.73
N ALA A 127 -12.51 -1.88 5.82
CA ALA A 127 -13.96 -1.88 6.04
C ALA A 127 -14.48 -3.13 6.74
N LEU A 128 -13.77 -4.26 6.69
CA LEU A 128 -14.21 -5.53 7.27
C LEU A 128 -14.09 -5.53 8.79
N THR A 129 -15.20 -5.81 9.46
CA THR A 129 -15.23 -6.09 10.90
C THR A 129 -14.82 -7.54 11.18
N PRO A 130 -14.44 -7.91 12.42
CA PRO A 130 -14.18 -9.31 12.77
C PRO A 130 -15.36 -10.26 12.45
N SER A 131 -16.61 -9.79 12.63
CA SER A 131 -17.80 -10.56 12.26
C SER A 131 -17.91 -10.78 10.75
N ASP A 132 -17.52 -9.79 9.95
CA ASP A 132 -17.53 -9.90 8.49
C ASP A 132 -16.44 -10.87 8.01
N VAL A 133 -15.24 -10.79 8.61
CA VAL A 133 -14.15 -11.76 8.37
C VAL A 133 -14.61 -13.18 8.64
N GLN A 134 -15.30 -13.43 9.76
CA GLN A 134 -15.83 -14.74 10.09
C GLN A 134 -16.84 -15.23 9.03
N LYS A 135 -17.82 -14.42 8.63
CA LYS A 135 -18.82 -14.79 7.62
C LYS A 135 -18.20 -15.12 6.27
N ILE A 136 -17.19 -14.34 5.84
CA ILE A 136 -16.50 -14.61 4.59
C ILE A 136 -15.65 -15.87 4.72
N SER A 137 -14.96 -16.07 5.85
CA SER A 137 -14.17 -17.27 6.12
C SER A 137 -15.02 -18.53 6.07
N GLU A 138 -16.20 -18.51 6.67
CA GLU A 138 -17.16 -19.63 6.61
C GLU A 138 -17.65 -19.90 5.17
N LEU A 139 -17.89 -18.85 4.38
CA LEU A 139 -18.32 -18.98 2.99
C LEU A 139 -17.29 -19.68 2.10
N TYR A 140 -16.01 -19.52 2.39
CA TYR A 140 -14.91 -20.07 1.59
C TYR A 140 -14.17 -21.22 2.28
N ASP A 141 -14.67 -21.69 3.42
CA ASP A 141 -14.07 -22.76 4.24
C ASP A 141 -12.59 -22.50 4.58
N VAL A 142 -12.29 -21.24 4.92
CA VAL A 142 -10.97 -20.81 5.38
C VAL A 142 -11.03 -20.37 6.84
N LYS A 143 -9.89 -20.25 7.51
CA LYS A 143 -9.83 -19.89 8.93
C LYS A 143 -8.92 -18.68 9.14
N HIS A 144 -9.51 -17.50 9.10
CA HIS A 144 -8.81 -16.25 9.38
C HIS A 144 -9.51 -15.44 10.47
N THR A 145 -8.73 -14.71 11.24
CA THR A 145 -9.19 -13.84 12.34
C THR A 145 -9.03 -12.37 12.01
N ASP A 146 -8.28 -12.04 10.97
CA ASP A 146 -8.07 -10.68 10.50
C ASP A 146 -8.34 -10.54 9.00
N SER A 147 -8.72 -9.34 8.59
CA SER A 147 -9.12 -9.02 7.21
C SER A 147 -7.97 -9.16 6.21
N TRP A 148 -6.75 -8.87 6.63
CA TRP A 148 -5.60 -8.86 5.73
C TRP A 148 -5.16 -10.26 5.35
N SER A 149 -5.07 -11.18 6.33
CA SER A 149 -4.80 -12.59 6.09
C SER A 149 -5.90 -13.23 5.23
N LEU A 150 -7.16 -12.89 5.48
CA LEU A 150 -8.28 -13.33 4.65
C LEU A 150 -8.12 -12.85 3.21
N ILE A 151 -7.85 -11.56 2.97
CA ILE A 151 -7.70 -11.00 1.62
C ILE A 151 -6.52 -11.67 0.89
N MET A 152 -5.37 -11.85 1.56
CA MET A 152 -4.23 -12.53 0.95
C MET A 152 -4.56 -13.95 0.51
N ASP A 153 -5.33 -14.69 1.32
CA ASP A 153 -5.70 -16.07 1.01
C ASP A 153 -6.71 -16.18 -0.11
N ILE A 154 -7.81 -15.40 -0.08
CA ILE A 154 -8.80 -15.41 -1.15
C ILE A 154 -8.25 -14.85 -2.48
N GLU A 155 -7.25 -13.97 -2.44
CA GLU A 155 -6.51 -13.53 -3.62
C GLU A 155 -5.56 -14.63 -4.12
N HIS A 156 -4.84 -15.32 -3.22
CA HIS A 156 -3.98 -16.45 -3.57
C HIS A 156 -4.77 -17.58 -4.24
N ASN A 157 -5.94 -17.88 -3.70
CA ASN A 157 -6.85 -18.91 -4.22
C ASN A 157 -7.68 -18.44 -5.44
N MET A 158 -7.36 -17.29 -6.03
CA MET A 158 -8.04 -16.73 -7.20
C MET A 158 -9.56 -16.53 -7.02
N VAL A 159 -10.03 -16.42 -5.78
CA VAL A 159 -11.42 -16.09 -5.47
C VAL A 159 -11.72 -14.64 -5.86
N ILE A 160 -10.72 -13.77 -5.66
CA ILE A 160 -10.74 -12.38 -6.10
C ILE A 160 -9.54 -12.12 -7.01
N CYS A 161 -9.81 -11.50 -8.15
CA CYS A 161 -8.79 -10.97 -9.06
C CYS A 161 -9.39 -9.77 -9.81
N GLU A 162 -8.54 -8.98 -10.46
CA GLU A 162 -8.97 -7.74 -11.13
C GLU A 162 -10.09 -7.99 -12.16
N GLU A 163 -10.06 -9.16 -12.82
CA GLU A 163 -10.99 -9.53 -13.90
C GLU A 163 -12.26 -10.20 -13.39
N ASN A 164 -12.31 -10.65 -12.13
CA ASN A 164 -13.42 -11.46 -11.62
C ASN A 164 -13.85 -11.05 -10.20
N MET A 165 -14.23 -9.80 -10.02
CA MET A 165 -14.74 -9.28 -8.73
C MET A 165 -16.25 -9.46 -8.57
N ASP A 166 -17.01 -9.54 -9.66
CA ASP A 166 -18.48 -9.50 -9.64
C ASP A 166 -19.07 -10.63 -8.83
N THR A 167 -18.56 -11.85 -9.00
CA THR A 167 -19.02 -13.03 -8.25
C THR A 167 -18.81 -12.86 -6.75
N PHE A 168 -17.68 -12.30 -6.34
CA PHE A 168 -17.38 -12.04 -4.94
C PHE A 168 -18.30 -10.95 -4.38
N ILE A 169 -18.47 -9.84 -5.10
CA ILE A 169 -19.39 -8.75 -4.73
C ILE A 169 -20.83 -9.27 -4.54
N GLU A 170 -21.33 -10.10 -5.46
CA GLU A 170 -22.68 -10.70 -5.33
C GLU A 170 -22.80 -11.57 -4.06
N LYS A 171 -21.77 -12.30 -3.69
CA LYS A 171 -21.76 -13.07 -2.43
C LYS A 171 -21.77 -12.15 -1.22
N LEU A 172 -21.00 -11.06 -1.22
CA LEU A 172 -21.01 -10.07 -0.13
C LEU A 172 -22.38 -9.39 0.01
N LYS A 173 -23.09 -9.11 -1.10
CA LYS A 173 -24.45 -8.60 -1.08
C LYS A 173 -25.42 -9.58 -0.41
N LYS A 174 -25.31 -10.89 -0.74
CA LYS A 174 -26.14 -11.94 -0.10
C LYS A 174 -25.87 -12.04 1.41
N LEU A 175 -24.62 -11.84 1.83
CA LEU A 175 -24.25 -11.78 3.25
C LEU A 175 -24.61 -10.44 3.92
N LYS A 176 -25.18 -9.47 3.17
CA LYS A 176 -25.54 -8.13 3.63
C LYS A 176 -24.36 -7.31 4.18
N LEU A 177 -23.17 -7.52 3.62
CA LEU A 177 -21.94 -6.81 3.99
C LEU A 177 -21.82 -5.49 3.21
N HIS A 178 -22.66 -4.52 3.52
CA HIS A 178 -22.80 -3.29 2.72
C HIS A 178 -21.52 -2.45 2.64
N GLN A 179 -20.74 -2.36 3.74
CA GLN A 179 -19.49 -1.60 3.75
C GLN A 179 -18.41 -2.26 2.88
N ALA A 180 -18.34 -3.60 2.92
CA ALA A 180 -17.44 -4.36 2.05
C ALA A 180 -17.81 -4.20 0.56
N VAL A 181 -19.10 -4.25 0.22
CA VAL A 181 -19.59 -3.97 -1.14
C VAL A 181 -19.22 -2.55 -1.56
N LYS A 182 -19.46 -1.55 -0.72
CA LYS A 182 -19.11 -0.16 -0.99
C LYS A 182 -17.63 -0.01 -1.28
N ALA A 183 -16.75 -0.56 -0.43
CA ALA A 183 -15.29 -0.50 -0.59
C ALA A 183 -14.81 -1.05 -1.95
N LEU A 184 -15.50 -2.07 -2.49
CA LEU A 184 -15.15 -2.68 -3.77
C LEU A 184 -15.77 -1.98 -5.00
N THR A 185 -16.85 -1.22 -4.82
CA THR A 185 -17.58 -0.59 -5.93
C THR A 185 -17.42 0.91 -5.99
N GLU A 186 -16.83 1.53 -4.97
CA GLU A 186 -16.58 2.97 -4.96
C GLU A 186 -15.58 3.38 -6.06
N ASP A 187 -15.87 4.53 -6.69
CA ASP A 187 -15.00 5.06 -7.74
C ASP A 187 -13.66 5.48 -7.15
N ILE A 188 -12.58 4.93 -7.71
CA ILE A 188 -11.21 5.33 -7.40
C ILE A 188 -10.82 6.47 -8.36
N PRO A 189 -10.39 7.64 -7.84
CA PRO A 189 -9.93 8.73 -8.69
C PRO A 189 -8.79 8.28 -9.59
N LYS A 190 -8.96 8.45 -10.91
CA LYS A 190 -7.91 8.15 -11.88
C LYS A 190 -6.95 9.33 -11.99
N PRO A 191 -5.63 9.08 -12.14
CA PRO A 191 -4.72 10.15 -12.50
C PRO A 191 -5.14 10.77 -13.83
N PRO A 192 -4.94 12.09 -14.02
CA PRO A 192 -5.24 12.75 -15.27
C PRO A 192 -4.52 12.03 -16.41
N SER A 193 -5.27 11.60 -17.41
CA SER A 193 -4.70 11.01 -18.62
C SER A 193 -3.82 12.08 -19.30
N ASN A 194 -2.54 11.79 -19.48
CA ASN A 194 -1.65 12.59 -20.33
C ASN A 194 -2.08 12.43 -21.80
N SER A 195 -3.26 12.95 -22.13
CA SER A 195 -3.68 13.16 -23.51
C SER A 195 -3.22 14.56 -23.94
N GLY A 196 -2.08 14.62 -24.59
CA GLY A 196 -1.70 15.84 -25.28
C GLY A 196 -0.22 16.21 -25.15
N GLN A 197 0.60 15.64 -26.01
CA GLN A 197 1.59 16.37 -26.79
C GLN A 197 2.16 15.42 -27.84
N ALA A 198 1.41 15.26 -28.92
CA ALA A 198 1.96 14.99 -30.22
C ALA A 198 1.75 16.28 -31.04
N SER A 199 2.80 17.05 -31.20
CA SER A 199 2.94 18.08 -32.23
C SER A 199 4.40 18.29 -32.51
#